data_dd0094ecb88532978ad8fe88d7456502
#
_entry.id   dd0094ecb88532978ad8fe88d7456502
#
_cell.length_a   1.000
_cell.length_b   1.000
_cell.length_c   1.000
_cell.angle_alpha   90.00
_cell.angle_beta   90.00
_cell.angle_gamma   90.00
#
_symmetry.space_group_name_H-M   'P 1'
#
loop_
_entity.id
_entity.type
_entity.pdbx_description
1 polymer ?
#
loop_
_entity_poly.entity_id
_entity_poly.type
_entity_poly.pdbx_seq_one_letter_code
_entity_poly.pdbx_strand_id
1 'polypeptide(L)'
;MRELILDEHRRGATILFSTHVMPHAEELCEHVVMIHRGRKVLDDSLAAIRRQYDVRTVRFEPLDAAVNVAPVQSLPFVTRVERAADGYEVSLEPQTDPALAIRAITAAVPVAGIQLARPRLEDIFVRIVADDEPQLASSQLKAALQGHTEGVTL
;
A
#
# COMPACT_ATOMS: atom_id res chain seq x y z
N MET A 1 6.70 -21.65 10.07
CA MET A 1 7.86 -21.01 9.39
C MET A 1 8.12 -19.60 9.91
N ARG A 2 7.14 -18.69 9.96
CA ARG A 2 7.28 -17.32 10.47
C ARG A 2 7.89 -17.25 11.89
N GLU A 3 7.36 -18.00 12.84
CA GLU A 3 7.86 -18.02 14.22
C GLU A 3 9.32 -18.46 14.31
N LEU A 4 9.72 -19.46 13.52
CA LEU A 4 11.10 -19.92 13.48
C LEU A 4 12.06 -18.83 12.99
N ILE A 5 11.68 -18.08 11.94
CA ILE A 5 12.44 -16.96 11.42
C ILE A 5 12.61 -15.87 12.49
N LEU A 6 11.52 -15.51 13.17
CA LEU A 6 11.56 -14.50 14.21
C LEU A 6 12.37 -14.94 15.44
N ASP A 7 12.35 -16.23 15.79
CA ASP A 7 13.12 -16.76 16.90
C ASP A 7 14.63 -16.75 16.59
N GLU A 8 15.03 -17.15 15.39
CA GLU A 8 16.44 -17.07 14.98
C GLU A 8 16.93 -15.62 14.89
N HIS A 9 16.10 -14.72 14.42
CA HIS A 9 16.41 -13.29 14.40
C HIS A 9 16.62 -12.73 15.83
N ARG A 10 15.74 -13.09 16.78
CA ARG A 10 15.90 -12.71 18.19
C ARG A 10 17.19 -13.27 18.83
N ARG A 11 17.71 -14.38 18.33
CA ARG A 11 19.01 -14.98 18.73
C ARG A 11 20.20 -14.24 18.10
N GLY A 12 19.98 -13.23 17.25
CA GLY A 12 21.00 -12.43 16.62
C GLY A 12 21.40 -12.92 15.21
N ALA A 13 20.68 -13.86 14.62
CA ALA A 13 20.92 -14.29 13.26
C ALA A 13 20.49 -13.22 12.25
N THR A 14 21.33 -12.98 11.24
CA THR A 14 20.91 -12.23 10.04
C THR A 14 20.28 -13.19 9.05
N ILE A 15 19.05 -12.91 8.64
CA ILE A 15 18.28 -13.79 7.77
C ILE A 15 18.06 -13.10 6.43
N LEU A 16 18.52 -13.74 5.37
CA LEU A 16 18.23 -13.34 4.00
C LEU A 16 17.11 -14.22 3.46
N PHE A 17 16.01 -13.56 3.05
CA PHE A 17 14.82 -14.22 2.56
C PHE A 17 14.49 -13.70 1.16
N SER A 18 14.28 -14.62 0.21
CA SER A 18 13.88 -14.28 -1.16
C SER A 18 12.45 -14.72 -1.42
N THR A 19 11.62 -13.80 -1.88
CA THR A 19 10.22 -14.06 -2.20
C THR A 19 9.73 -13.14 -3.32
N HIS A 20 8.72 -13.58 -4.04
CA HIS A 20 7.91 -12.74 -4.92
C HIS A 20 6.57 -12.35 -4.26
N VAL A 21 6.28 -12.87 -3.08
CA VAL A 21 5.05 -12.57 -2.31
C VAL A 21 5.33 -11.38 -1.41
N MET A 22 4.99 -10.19 -1.89
CA MET A 22 5.30 -8.92 -1.23
C MET A 22 4.71 -8.76 0.18
N PRO A 23 3.47 -9.22 0.48
CA PRO A 23 2.96 -9.23 1.84
C PRO A 23 3.86 -9.98 2.84
N HIS A 24 4.49 -11.09 2.44
CA HIS A 24 5.44 -11.80 3.31
C HIS A 24 6.70 -10.98 3.58
N ALA A 25 7.21 -10.25 2.58
CA ALA A 25 8.34 -9.34 2.78
C ALA A 25 7.96 -8.20 3.74
N GLU A 26 6.75 -7.63 3.61
CA GLU A 26 6.26 -6.57 4.50
C GLU A 26 6.11 -7.02 5.96
N GLU A 27 5.78 -8.28 6.18
CA GLU A 27 5.55 -8.84 7.50
C GLU A 27 6.84 -9.27 8.21
N LEU A 28 7.84 -9.74 7.45
CA LEU A 28 9.03 -10.40 7.98
C LEU A 28 10.31 -9.56 7.89
N CYS A 29 10.39 -8.66 6.91
CA CYS A 29 11.64 -7.95 6.60
C CYS A 29 11.65 -6.54 7.19
N GLU A 30 12.80 -6.14 7.74
CA GLU A 30 13.07 -4.75 8.12
C GLU A 30 13.69 -3.96 6.95
N HIS A 31 14.43 -4.65 6.07
CA HIS A 31 15.11 -4.11 4.91
C HIS A 31 14.69 -4.87 3.66
N VAL A 32 14.48 -4.17 2.57
CA VAL A 32 14.00 -4.75 1.30
C VAL A 32 14.90 -4.33 0.16
N VAL A 33 15.32 -5.33 -0.62
CA VAL A 33 16.00 -5.14 -1.90
C VAL A 33 15.08 -5.67 -2.99
N MET A 34 14.66 -4.81 -3.92
CA MET A 34 13.87 -5.24 -5.08
C MET A 34 14.72 -5.29 -6.34
N ILE A 35 14.57 -6.40 -7.06
CA ILE A 35 15.26 -6.64 -8.33
C ILE A 35 14.22 -6.75 -9.43
N HIS A 36 14.39 -5.96 -10.49
CA HIS A 36 13.58 -6.02 -11.69
C HIS A 36 14.48 -6.12 -12.91
N ARG A 37 14.27 -7.13 -13.76
CA ARG A 37 15.07 -7.39 -14.99
C ARG A 37 16.58 -7.37 -14.75
N GLY A 38 17.03 -7.99 -13.69
CA GLY A 38 18.45 -8.06 -13.33
C GLY A 38 19.06 -6.78 -12.76
N ARG A 39 18.24 -5.75 -12.53
CA ARG A 39 18.66 -4.49 -11.90
C ARG A 39 18.06 -4.33 -10.52
N LYS A 40 18.86 -3.79 -9.61
CA LYS A 40 18.38 -3.37 -8.29
C LYS A 40 17.59 -2.07 -8.46
N VAL A 41 16.28 -2.11 -8.21
CA VAL A 41 15.37 -0.96 -8.38
C VAL A 41 15.01 -0.32 -7.04
N LEU A 42 15.21 -1.03 -5.92
CA LEU A 42 14.99 -0.53 -4.57
C LEU A 42 15.96 -1.21 -3.62
N ASP A 43 16.48 -0.47 -2.62
CA ASP A 43 17.36 -0.99 -1.58
C ASP A 43 17.31 -0.05 -0.39
N ASP A 44 16.40 -0.31 0.56
CA ASP A 44 16.22 0.52 1.75
C ASP A 44 15.45 -0.23 2.85
N SER A 45 15.39 0.37 4.04
CA SER A 45 14.51 -0.10 5.11
C SER A 45 13.04 0.08 4.73
N LEU A 46 12.19 -0.83 5.17
CA LEU A 46 10.74 -0.78 4.92
C LEU A 46 10.12 0.54 5.42
N ALA A 47 10.64 1.08 6.52
CA ALA A 47 10.21 2.35 7.07
C ALA A 47 10.59 3.56 6.17
N ALA A 48 11.79 3.55 5.58
CA ALA A 48 12.23 4.59 4.64
C ALA A 48 11.45 4.53 3.33
N ILE A 49 11.25 3.32 2.80
CA ILE A 49 10.44 3.07 1.61
C ILE A 49 9.02 3.63 1.80
N ARG A 50 8.36 3.31 2.91
CA ARG A 50 7.01 3.80 3.20
C ARG A 50 6.94 5.32 3.31
N ARG A 51 7.97 5.98 3.86
CA ARG A 51 8.04 7.46 3.90
C ARG A 51 8.25 8.08 2.52
N GLN A 52 9.12 7.48 1.70
CA GLN A 52 9.42 7.97 0.36
C GLN A 52 8.24 7.84 -0.60
N TYR A 53 7.49 6.74 -0.47
CA TYR A 53 6.35 6.42 -1.34
C TYR A 53 4.99 6.67 -0.68
N ASP A 54 4.95 7.56 0.34
CA ASP A 54 3.70 7.94 1.01
C ASP A 54 2.72 8.54 -0.02
N VAL A 55 1.69 7.78 -0.32
CA VAL A 55 0.66 8.16 -1.32
C VAL A 55 -0.44 9.04 -0.73
N ARG A 56 -0.32 9.44 0.55
CA ARG A 56 -1.33 10.28 1.22
C ARG A 56 -2.76 9.81 0.94
N THR A 57 -3.02 8.55 1.17
CA THR A 57 -4.34 7.95 0.97
C THR A 57 -5.00 7.72 2.33
N VAL A 58 -6.25 8.15 2.45
CA VAL A 58 -7.11 7.84 3.59
C VAL A 58 -8.15 6.81 3.16
N ARG A 59 -8.25 5.70 3.90
CA ARG A 59 -9.33 4.73 3.73
C ARG A 59 -10.39 4.97 4.79
N PHE A 60 -11.65 5.02 4.39
CA PHE A 60 -12.75 5.07 5.33
C PHE A 60 -13.87 4.09 4.97
N GLU A 61 -14.50 3.57 6.00
CA GLU A 61 -15.71 2.76 5.93
C GLU A 61 -16.89 3.63 6.35
N PRO A 62 -17.92 3.84 5.51
CA PRO A 62 -19.11 4.60 5.88
C PRO A 62 -20.00 3.79 6.81
N LEU A 63 -20.77 4.46 7.69
CA LEU A 63 -21.80 3.81 8.51
C LEU A 63 -22.95 3.26 7.67
N ASP A 64 -23.24 3.88 6.52
CA ASP A 64 -24.26 3.43 5.57
C ASP A 64 -23.60 3.18 4.21
N ALA A 65 -23.75 1.97 3.67
CA ALA A 65 -23.23 1.59 2.36
C ALA A 65 -23.78 2.44 1.19
N ALA A 66 -24.93 3.07 1.38
CA ALA A 66 -25.59 3.98 0.41
C ALA A 66 -25.16 5.45 0.57
N VAL A 67 -24.13 5.73 1.39
CA VAL A 67 -23.68 7.11 1.66
C VAL A 67 -23.34 7.86 0.36
N ASN A 68 -23.79 9.11 0.28
CA ASN A 68 -23.34 10.01 -0.77
C ASN A 68 -21.95 10.55 -0.45
N VAL A 69 -20.95 10.17 -1.26
CA VAL A 69 -19.56 10.59 -1.09
C VAL A 69 -19.19 11.90 -1.81
N ALA A 70 -20.14 12.52 -2.52
CA ALA A 70 -19.93 13.80 -3.19
C ALA A 70 -19.36 14.90 -2.26
N PRO A 71 -19.78 15.01 -0.98
CA PRO A 71 -19.17 15.96 -0.05
C PRO A 71 -17.67 15.70 0.17
N VAL A 72 -17.23 14.44 0.19
CA VAL A 72 -15.81 14.10 0.31
C VAL A 72 -15.04 14.44 -0.97
N GLN A 73 -15.64 14.16 -2.14
CA GLN A 73 -15.03 14.50 -3.44
C GLN A 73 -14.86 16.00 -3.63
N SER A 74 -15.70 16.81 -2.97
CA SER A 74 -15.65 18.28 -3.07
C SER A 74 -14.63 18.94 -2.13
N LEU A 75 -13.93 18.18 -1.28
CA LEU A 75 -12.91 18.72 -0.40
C LEU A 75 -11.70 19.18 -1.22
N PRO A 76 -11.14 20.38 -0.95
CA PRO A 76 -10.16 21.03 -1.83
C PRO A 76 -8.82 20.29 -1.94
N PHE A 77 -8.53 19.41 -1.01
CA PHE A 77 -7.31 18.61 -0.96
C PHE A 77 -7.52 17.17 -1.43
N VAL A 78 -8.70 16.80 -1.89
CA VAL A 78 -9.00 15.47 -2.42
C VAL A 78 -8.78 15.46 -3.92
N THR A 79 -7.89 14.58 -4.37
CA THR A 79 -7.58 14.41 -5.80
C THR A 79 -8.40 13.29 -6.43
N ARG A 80 -8.77 12.26 -5.65
CA ARG A 80 -9.50 11.10 -6.14
C ARG A 80 -10.23 10.39 -5.01
N VAL A 81 -11.42 9.86 -5.30
CA VAL A 81 -12.16 8.96 -4.41
C VAL A 81 -12.51 7.70 -5.19
N GLU A 82 -12.10 6.54 -4.70
CA GLU A 82 -12.36 5.25 -5.31
C GLU A 82 -13.09 4.33 -4.33
N ARG A 83 -13.98 3.49 -4.86
CA ARG A 83 -14.63 2.47 -4.06
C ARG A 83 -13.66 1.29 -3.84
N ALA A 84 -13.50 0.89 -2.57
CA ALA A 84 -12.78 -0.30 -2.14
C ALA A 84 -13.77 -1.37 -1.65
N ALA A 85 -13.26 -2.58 -1.33
CA ALA A 85 -14.11 -3.69 -0.88
C ALA A 85 -15.00 -3.32 0.33
N ASP A 86 -14.41 -2.66 1.33
CA ASP A 86 -15.07 -2.34 2.59
C ASP A 86 -15.26 -0.82 2.79
N GLY A 87 -15.37 -0.04 1.70
CA GLY A 87 -15.55 1.41 1.81
C GLY A 87 -14.95 2.19 0.67
N TYR A 88 -14.18 3.24 1.00
CA TYR A 88 -13.61 4.16 0.02
C TYR A 88 -12.15 4.47 0.32
N GLU A 89 -11.37 4.65 -0.73
CA GLU A 89 -10.01 5.19 -0.70
C GLU A 89 -10.01 6.60 -1.26
N VAL A 90 -9.45 7.53 -0.48
CA VAL A 90 -9.38 8.95 -0.79
C VAL A 90 -7.92 9.34 -0.96
N SER A 91 -7.53 9.67 -2.17
CA SER A 91 -6.19 10.19 -2.45
C SER A 91 -6.16 11.69 -2.16
N LEU A 92 -5.12 12.11 -1.47
CA LEU A 92 -4.93 13.49 -1.04
C LEU A 92 -3.80 14.17 -1.82
N GLU A 93 -3.84 15.47 -1.89
CA GLU A 93 -2.74 16.30 -2.37
C GLU A 93 -1.45 16.05 -1.55
N PRO A 94 -0.24 16.07 -2.16
CA PRO A 94 1.02 15.71 -1.47
C PRO A 94 1.34 16.53 -0.22
N GLN A 95 0.86 17.76 -0.13
CA GLN A 95 1.12 18.67 0.99
C GLN A 95 0.03 18.64 2.07
N THR A 96 -1.01 17.83 1.90
CA THR A 96 -2.15 17.78 2.85
C THR A 96 -1.73 17.15 4.18
N ASP A 97 -2.08 17.81 5.28
CA ASP A 97 -1.97 17.20 6.60
C ASP A 97 -3.02 16.07 6.74
N PRO A 98 -2.58 14.82 6.95
CA PRO A 98 -3.51 13.70 7.11
C PRO A 98 -4.50 13.88 8.26
N ALA A 99 -4.11 14.53 9.34
CA ALA A 99 -5.01 14.77 10.48
C ALA A 99 -6.13 15.75 10.15
N LEU A 100 -5.84 16.75 9.31
CA LEU A 100 -6.84 17.68 8.78
C LEU A 100 -7.78 16.96 7.82
N ALA A 101 -7.25 16.13 6.92
CA ALA A 101 -8.05 15.36 5.97
C ALA A 101 -9.00 14.40 6.70
N ILE A 102 -8.52 13.65 7.69
CA ILE A 102 -9.36 12.74 8.50
C ILE A 102 -10.52 13.51 9.16
N ARG A 103 -10.23 14.65 9.79
CA ARG A 103 -11.28 15.48 10.41
C ARG A 103 -12.31 15.99 9.40
N ALA A 104 -11.88 16.44 8.24
CA ALA A 104 -12.78 16.95 7.22
C ALA A 104 -13.64 15.84 6.62
N ILE A 105 -13.08 14.64 6.36
CA ILE A 105 -13.84 13.48 5.88
C ILE A 105 -14.90 13.05 6.90
N THR A 106 -14.53 12.95 8.18
CA THR A 106 -15.47 12.58 9.25
C THR A 106 -16.56 13.62 9.50
N ALA A 107 -16.29 14.89 9.18
CA ALA A 107 -17.30 15.95 9.20
C ALA A 107 -18.23 15.93 7.97
N ALA A 108 -17.71 15.45 6.82
CA ALA A 108 -18.47 15.42 5.57
C ALA A 108 -19.42 14.22 5.47
N VAL A 109 -19.05 13.07 6.05
CA VAL A 109 -19.84 11.83 6.01
C VAL A 109 -19.74 11.06 7.32
N PRO A 110 -20.80 10.36 7.76
CA PRO A 110 -20.73 9.46 8.90
C PRO A 110 -19.85 8.25 8.58
N VAL A 111 -18.83 7.97 9.40
CA VAL A 111 -17.90 6.87 9.20
C VAL A 111 -17.95 5.85 10.34
N ALA A 112 -17.89 4.55 10.01
CA ALA A 112 -17.70 3.45 10.96
C ALA A 112 -16.23 3.29 11.33
N GLY A 113 -15.33 3.55 10.37
CA GLY A 113 -13.89 3.50 10.55
C GLY A 113 -13.17 4.41 9.58
N ILE A 114 -12.03 4.95 10.01
CA ILE A 114 -11.17 5.77 9.15
C ILE A 114 -9.71 5.56 9.55
N GLN A 115 -8.84 5.41 8.56
CA GLN A 115 -7.41 5.22 8.77
C GLN A 115 -6.58 5.80 7.64
N LEU A 116 -5.35 6.20 7.94
CA LEU A 116 -4.36 6.51 6.94
C LEU A 116 -3.89 5.19 6.29
N ALA A 117 -4.08 5.06 4.99
CA ALA A 117 -3.60 3.90 4.26
C ALA A 117 -2.08 3.95 4.18
N ARG A 118 -1.44 2.83 4.53
CA ARG A 118 0.00 2.67 4.36
C ARG A 118 0.25 2.13 2.96
N PRO A 119 1.21 2.69 2.20
CA PRO A 119 1.57 2.15 0.90
C PRO A 119 2.07 0.71 1.08
N ARG A 120 1.54 -0.20 0.26
CA ARG A 120 1.99 -1.60 0.21
C ARG A 120 3.20 -1.71 -0.71
N LEU A 121 4.12 -2.63 -0.41
CA LEU A 121 5.28 -2.88 -1.29
C LEU A 121 4.86 -3.22 -2.72
N GLU A 122 3.72 -3.89 -2.89
CA GLU A 122 3.15 -4.21 -4.20
C GLU A 122 2.81 -2.96 -5.01
N ASP A 123 2.16 -1.96 -4.38
CA ASP A 123 1.80 -0.70 -5.03
C ASP A 123 3.05 0.13 -5.35
N ILE A 124 4.05 0.09 -4.46
CA ILE A 124 5.35 0.75 -4.66
C ILE A 124 6.10 0.11 -5.82
N PHE A 125 6.15 -1.23 -5.89
CA PHE A 125 6.78 -1.95 -6.98
C PHE A 125 6.14 -1.63 -8.33
N VAL A 126 4.80 -1.67 -8.40
CA VAL A 126 4.05 -1.30 -9.62
C VAL A 126 4.40 0.11 -10.07
N ARG A 127 4.52 1.05 -9.14
CA ARG A 127 4.90 2.43 -9.45
C ARG A 127 6.32 2.54 -9.99
N ILE A 128 7.30 1.89 -9.33
CA ILE A 128 8.71 1.89 -9.77
C ILE A 128 8.83 1.31 -11.19
N VAL A 129 8.15 0.19 -11.46
CA VAL A 129 8.20 -0.46 -12.78
C VAL A 129 7.46 0.36 -13.83
N ALA A 130 6.35 1.01 -13.48
CA ALA A 130 5.64 1.89 -14.39
C ALA A 130 6.43 3.16 -14.76
N ASP A 131 7.23 3.68 -13.84
CA ASP A 131 8.12 4.83 -14.09
C ASP A 131 9.29 4.42 -15.02
N ASP A 132 9.77 3.17 -14.91
CA ASP A 132 10.83 2.61 -15.77
C ASP A 132 10.28 2.19 -17.15
N GLU A 133 9.00 1.80 -17.24
CA GLU A 133 8.33 1.35 -18.47
C GLU A 133 6.93 1.98 -18.63
N PRO A 134 6.83 3.21 -19.11
CA PRO A 134 5.54 3.91 -19.26
C PRO A 134 4.56 3.24 -20.24
N GLN A 135 5.00 2.20 -20.99
CA GLN A 135 4.17 1.44 -21.92
C GLN A 135 3.42 0.26 -21.26
N LEU A 136 3.77 -0.14 -20.05
CA LEU A 136 3.04 -1.17 -19.30
C LEU A 136 1.93 -0.56 -18.48
N ALA A 137 0.68 -0.81 -18.87
CA ALA A 137 -0.46 -0.36 -18.07
C ALA A 137 -0.37 -0.96 -16.65
N SER A 138 -0.40 -0.13 -15.63
CA SER A 138 -0.29 -0.51 -14.22
C SER A 138 -1.31 -1.58 -13.79
N SER A 139 -2.45 -1.68 -14.48
CA SER A 139 -3.46 -2.73 -14.31
C SER A 139 -2.99 -4.13 -14.72
N GLN A 140 -2.17 -4.23 -15.79
CA GLN A 140 -1.63 -5.52 -16.24
C GLN A 140 -0.57 -6.04 -15.28
N LEU A 141 0.21 -5.16 -14.67
CA LEU A 141 1.24 -5.51 -13.70
C LEU A 141 0.61 -6.03 -12.39
N LYS A 142 -0.44 -5.37 -11.90
CA LYS A 142 -1.20 -5.81 -10.71
C LYS A 142 -1.83 -7.19 -10.94
N ALA A 143 -2.42 -7.44 -12.10
CA ALA A 143 -3.00 -8.74 -12.45
C ALA A 143 -1.95 -9.86 -12.51
N ALA A 144 -0.75 -9.58 -13.03
CA ALA A 144 0.35 -10.54 -13.07
C ALA A 144 0.88 -10.91 -11.68
N LEU A 145 0.91 -9.96 -10.74
CA LEU A 145 1.34 -10.20 -9.36
C LEU A 145 0.30 -11.00 -8.56
N GLN A 146 -0.99 -10.78 -8.80
CA GLN A 146 -2.08 -11.48 -8.12
C GLN A 146 -2.35 -12.89 -8.66
N GLY A 147 -2.09 -13.13 -9.96
CA GLY A 147 -2.31 -14.43 -10.61
C GLY A 147 -1.33 -15.55 -10.21
N HIS A 148 -0.30 -15.27 -9.41
CA HIS A 148 0.68 -16.25 -8.94
C HIS A 148 0.42 -16.77 -7.51
N THR A 149 -0.66 -16.36 -6.87
CA THR A 149 -1.00 -16.79 -5.49
C THR A 149 -1.84 -18.06 -5.41
N GLU A 150 -2.32 -18.61 -6.54
CA GLU A 150 -3.20 -19.79 -6.55
C GLU A 150 -2.50 -21.13 -6.84
N GLY A 151 -1.21 -21.26 -6.65
CA GLY A 151 -0.49 -22.44 -7.10
C GLY A 151 0.55 -23.04 -6.17
N VAL A 152 0.36 -23.12 -4.84
CA VAL A 152 1.14 -24.04 -3.99
C VAL A 152 0.26 -24.63 -2.89
N THR A 153 -0.46 -25.69 -3.23
CA THR A 153 -0.93 -26.68 -2.25
C THR A 153 0.17 -27.74 -2.12
N LEU A 154 0.80 -27.82 -0.98
CA LEU A 154 1.55 -28.98 -0.50
C LEU A 154 0.96 -29.41 0.82
#